data_01c85ccbe14c051dfc9c41e281c705ea
#
_entry.id   01c85ccbe14c051dfc9c41e281c705ea
#
_cell.length_a   1.000
_cell.length_b   1.000
_cell.length_c   1.000
_cell.angle_alpha   90.00
_cell.angle_beta   90.00
_cell.angle_gamma   90.00
#
_symmetry.space_group_name_H-M   'P 1'
#
loop_
_entity.id
_entity.type
_entity.pdbx_description
1 polymer ?
#
loop_
_entity_poly.entity_id
_entity_poly.type
_entity_poly.pdbx_seq_one_letter_code
_entity_poly.pdbx_strand_id
1 'polypeptide(L)'
;MKVVLITGMSGSGKDTLAELLALYLDDKNLNVWIQHNADPVKYMANVYFDVDNYKTNEGKKIMMGITDLMYSIDAYYFEKLNMKKVPKDTDVLIIPDWRYLNTRYYFEGKEENEVYTVMVQRTNARDYSVEVKRKEERLLSNLEPLIVINNDGTIIDLEHTAENLANYVALDLTAKKV
;
A
#
# COMPACT_ATOMS: atom_id res chain seq x y z
N MET A 1 0.39 -12.07 -11.94
CA MET A 1 0.57 -10.62 -11.66
C MET A 1 1.50 -10.46 -10.47
N LYS A 2 2.41 -9.49 -10.48
CA LYS A 2 3.18 -9.14 -9.29
C LYS A 2 2.44 -8.10 -8.46
N VAL A 3 2.47 -8.24 -7.13
CA VAL A 3 1.77 -7.35 -6.21
C VAL A 3 2.77 -6.78 -5.21
N VAL A 4 2.90 -5.46 -5.16
CA VAL A 4 3.78 -4.77 -4.22
C VAL A 4 2.94 -4.09 -3.15
N LEU A 5 2.97 -4.62 -1.93
CA LEU A 5 2.27 -4.10 -0.76
C LEU A 5 3.22 -3.19 0.01
N ILE A 6 2.96 -1.88 0.04
CA ILE A 6 3.79 -0.92 0.75
C ILE A 6 3.09 -0.45 2.03
N THR A 7 3.80 -0.48 3.13
CA THR A 7 3.33 -0.03 4.44
C THR A 7 4.31 0.94 5.09
N GLY A 8 3.95 1.51 6.24
CA GLY A 8 4.74 2.47 7.02
C GLY A 8 3.86 3.55 7.64
N MET A 9 4.36 4.30 8.60
CA MET A 9 3.65 5.38 9.27
C MET A 9 3.20 6.47 8.28
N SER A 10 2.17 7.24 8.67
CA SER A 10 1.73 8.38 7.86
C SER A 10 2.85 9.41 7.72
N GLY A 11 3.14 9.84 6.49
CA GLY A 11 4.25 10.77 6.20
C GLY A 11 5.62 10.10 6.05
N SER A 12 5.70 8.77 6.04
CA SER A 12 6.98 8.06 5.84
C SER A 12 7.48 8.09 4.38
N GLY A 13 6.67 8.53 3.40
CA GLY A 13 7.05 8.59 1.98
C GLY A 13 6.57 7.41 1.12
N LYS A 14 5.60 6.63 1.61
CA LYS A 14 5.04 5.48 0.88
C LYS A 14 4.47 5.82 -0.49
N ASP A 15 3.70 6.89 -0.55
CA ASP A 15 3.03 7.32 -1.79
C ASP A 15 4.10 7.75 -2.81
N THR A 16 5.09 8.52 -2.37
CA THR A 16 6.23 8.92 -3.22
C THR A 16 7.02 7.70 -3.72
N LEU A 17 7.30 6.72 -2.84
CA LEU A 17 7.96 5.49 -3.26
C LEU A 17 7.12 4.73 -4.30
N ALA A 18 5.80 4.66 -4.12
CA ALA A 18 4.91 3.97 -5.04
C ALA A 18 4.90 4.64 -6.43
N GLU A 19 4.85 5.96 -6.47
CA GLU A 19 4.90 6.75 -7.72
C GLU A 19 6.25 6.56 -8.45
N LEU A 20 7.37 6.66 -7.73
CA LEU A 20 8.70 6.43 -8.29
C LEU A 20 8.87 4.99 -8.78
N LEU A 21 8.41 4.01 -7.99
CA LEU A 21 8.45 2.60 -8.36
C LEU A 21 7.65 2.35 -9.65
N ALA A 22 6.46 2.93 -9.74
CA ALA A 22 5.63 2.81 -10.94
C ALA A 22 6.34 3.38 -12.18
N LEU A 23 6.97 4.55 -12.06
CA LEU A 23 7.74 5.18 -13.13
C LEU A 23 8.86 4.26 -13.63
N TYR A 24 9.69 3.73 -12.74
CA TYR A 24 10.81 2.84 -13.12
C TYR A 24 10.36 1.47 -13.66
N LEU A 25 9.18 0.99 -13.28
CA LEU A 25 8.59 -0.22 -13.86
C LEU A 25 7.99 0.04 -15.25
N ASP A 26 7.37 1.21 -15.46
CA ASP A 26 6.86 1.64 -16.77
C ASP A 26 8.00 1.79 -17.79
N ASP A 27 9.14 2.35 -17.39
CA ASP A 27 10.38 2.43 -18.20
C ASP A 27 10.88 1.04 -18.67
N LYS A 28 10.44 -0.03 -18.00
CA LYS A 28 10.73 -1.44 -18.38
C LYS A 28 9.63 -2.07 -19.23
N ASN A 29 8.68 -1.27 -19.74
CA ASN A 29 7.52 -1.69 -20.52
C ASN A 29 6.59 -2.66 -19.76
N LEU A 30 6.41 -2.46 -18.46
CA LEU A 30 5.45 -3.17 -17.64
C LEU A 30 4.19 -2.31 -17.42
N ASN A 31 3.02 -2.91 -17.55
CA ASN A 31 1.75 -2.25 -17.22
C ASN A 31 1.59 -2.18 -15.70
N VAL A 32 1.72 -0.97 -15.14
CA VAL A 32 1.66 -0.74 -13.70
C VAL A 32 0.34 -0.09 -13.30
N TRP A 33 -0.26 -0.57 -12.21
CA TRP A 33 -1.43 0.05 -11.61
C TRP A 33 -1.19 0.34 -10.13
N ILE A 34 -1.47 1.57 -9.70
CA ILE A 34 -1.45 1.95 -8.27
C ILE A 34 -2.90 1.97 -7.78
N GLN A 35 -3.19 1.18 -6.72
CA GLN A 35 -4.51 1.12 -6.11
C GLN A 35 -4.40 1.36 -4.60
N HIS A 36 -5.08 2.38 -4.10
CA HIS A 36 -5.19 2.61 -2.66
C HIS A 36 -6.34 1.79 -2.06
N ASN A 37 -6.03 0.95 -1.07
CA ASN A 37 -7.04 0.18 -0.34
C ASN A 37 -7.99 1.08 0.46
N ALA A 38 -7.51 2.24 0.90
CA ALA A 38 -8.31 3.20 1.65
C ALA A 38 -9.33 3.98 0.80
N ASP A 39 -9.29 3.95 -0.53
CA ASP A 39 -10.19 4.77 -1.35
C ASP A 39 -11.68 4.48 -1.12
N PRO A 40 -12.15 3.22 -1.05
CA PRO A 40 -13.54 2.94 -0.69
C PRO A 40 -13.89 3.38 0.73
N VAL A 41 -12.94 3.28 1.66
CA VAL A 41 -13.13 3.72 3.05
C VAL A 41 -13.28 5.24 3.12
N LYS A 42 -12.44 5.99 2.39
CA LYS A 42 -12.54 7.45 2.28
C LYS A 42 -13.89 7.86 1.69
N TYR A 43 -14.31 7.18 0.62
CA TYR A 43 -15.63 7.42 0.02
C TYR A 43 -16.76 7.21 1.02
N MET A 44 -16.75 6.10 1.77
CA MET A 44 -17.77 5.83 2.79
C MET A 44 -17.72 6.85 3.93
N ALA A 45 -16.51 7.24 4.39
CA ALA A 45 -16.33 8.24 5.44
C ALA A 45 -16.87 9.61 5.01
N ASN A 46 -16.65 10.02 3.77
CA ASN A 46 -17.18 11.27 3.23
C ASN A 46 -18.71 11.22 3.09
N VAL A 47 -19.24 10.21 2.41
CA VAL A 47 -20.68 10.15 2.07
C VAL A 47 -21.58 9.95 3.29
N TYR A 48 -21.16 9.13 4.27
CA TYR A 48 -22.02 8.75 5.40
C TYR A 48 -21.69 9.46 6.71
N PHE A 49 -20.48 10.06 6.83
CA PHE A 49 -20.02 10.68 8.07
C PHE A 49 -19.50 12.11 7.88
N ASP A 50 -19.64 12.67 6.68
CA ASP A 50 -19.21 14.05 6.33
C ASP A 50 -17.74 14.34 6.64
N VAL A 51 -16.87 13.35 6.41
CA VAL A 51 -15.44 13.45 6.67
C VAL A 51 -14.70 13.91 5.42
N ASP A 52 -14.29 15.18 5.37
CA ASP A 52 -13.49 15.74 4.27
C ASP A 52 -11.99 15.61 4.51
N ASN A 53 -11.55 15.67 5.76
CA ASN A 53 -10.13 15.59 6.13
C ASN A 53 -9.78 14.30 6.85
N TYR A 54 -9.36 13.29 6.09
CA TYR A 54 -8.96 11.97 6.59
C TYR A 54 -7.65 11.97 7.41
N LYS A 55 -6.93 13.10 7.45
CA LYS A 55 -5.66 13.23 8.19
C LYS A 55 -5.85 13.77 9.61
N THR A 56 -7.07 14.09 10.01
CA THR A 56 -7.41 14.43 11.40
C THR A 56 -7.50 13.18 12.27
N ASN A 57 -7.44 13.37 13.60
CA ASN A 57 -7.65 12.26 14.54
C ASN A 57 -9.05 11.65 14.40
N GLU A 58 -10.08 12.49 14.24
CA GLU A 58 -11.46 12.07 14.05
C GLU A 58 -11.64 11.31 12.75
N GLY A 59 -11.18 11.86 11.62
CA GLY A 59 -11.22 11.18 10.32
C GLY A 59 -10.52 9.83 10.35
N LYS A 60 -9.36 9.73 11.00
CA LYS A 60 -8.65 8.46 11.21
C LYS A 60 -9.46 7.45 12.01
N LYS A 61 -10.11 7.87 13.13
CA LYS A 61 -10.96 6.99 13.94
C LYS A 61 -12.15 6.45 13.14
N ILE A 62 -12.83 7.31 12.38
CA ILE A 62 -13.96 6.92 11.53
C ILE A 62 -13.51 5.92 10.47
N MET A 63 -12.43 6.21 9.74
CA MET A 63 -11.90 5.30 8.72
C MET A 63 -11.52 3.94 9.30
N MET A 64 -10.84 3.90 10.47
CA MET A 64 -10.51 2.65 11.15
C MET A 64 -11.76 1.88 11.56
N GLY A 65 -12.79 2.58 12.09
CA GLY A 65 -14.07 1.95 12.46
C GLY A 65 -14.80 1.32 11.28
N ILE A 66 -14.87 2.04 10.13
CA ILE A 66 -15.44 1.52 8.89
C ILE A 66 -14.67 0.28 8.43
N THR A 67 -13.34 0.34 8.45
CA THR A 67 -12.49 -0.76 8.00
C THR A 67 -12.67 -2.00 8.87
N ASP A 68 -12.64 -1.84 10.19
CA ASP A 68 -12.84 -2.94 11.14
C ASP A 68 -14.22 -3.58 10.98
N LEU A 69 -15.28 -2.77 10.80
CA LEU A 69 -16.64 -3.25 10.56
C LEU A 69 -16.72 -4.07 9.26
N MET A 70 -16.23 -3.53 8.15
CA MET A 70 -16.32 -4.22 6.86
C MET A 70 -15.53 -5.52 6.83
N TYR A 71 -14.34 -5.55 7.42
CA TYR A 71 -13.54 -6.79 7.54
C TYR A 71 -14.16 -7.81 8.51
N SER A 72 -14.98 -7.39 9.47
CA SER A 72 -15.75 -8.33 10.31
C SER A 72 -16.85 -9.06 9.54
N ILE A 73 -17.35 -8.47 8.46
CA ILE A 73 -18.39 -9.04 7.59
C ILE A 73 -17.75 -9.91 6.48
N ASP A 74 -16.72 -9.41 5.82
CA ASP A 74 -15.97 -10.12 4.78
C ASP A 74 -14.49 -9.76 4.92
N ALA A 75 -13.67 -10.74 5.30
CA ALA A 75 -12.24 -10.57 5.53
C ALA A 75 -11.47 -9.98 4.32
N TYR A 76 -12.05 -10.01 3.12
CA TYR A 76 -11.44 -9.51 1.88
C TYR A 76 -12.32 -8.47 1.16
N TYR A 77 -13.17 -7.77 1.91
CA TYR A 77 -14.16 -6.84 1.34
C TYR A 77 -13.52 -5.78 0.44
N PHE A 78 -12.51 -5.09 0.94
CA PHE A 78 -11.88 -3.99 0.20
C PHE A 78 -11.01 -4.48 -0.95
N GLU A 79 -10.34 -5.61 -0.80
CA GLU A 79 -9.56 -6.24 -1.85
C GLU A 79 -10.44 -6.63 -3.04
N LYS A 80 -11.57 -7.30 -2.78
CA LYS A 80 -12.55 -7.68 -3.81
C LYS A 80 -13.14 -6.45 -4.51
N LEU A 81 -13.40 -5.38 -3.76
CA LEU A 81 -13.95 -4.14 -4.32
C LEU A 81 -12.94 -3.42 -5.20
N ASN A 82 -11.70 -3.29 -4.72
CA ASN A 82 -10.61 -2.61 -5.43
C ASN A 82 -10.19 -3.37 -6.70
N MET A 83 -10.12 -4.70 -6.64
CA MET A 83 -9.75 -5.53 -7.80
C MET A 83 -10.71 -5.40 -8.99
N LYS A 84 -11.94 -4.93 -8.79
CA LYS A 84 -12.86 -4.62 -9.91
C LYS A 84 -12.40 -3.43 -10.76
N LYS A 85 -11.51 -2.58 -10.23
CA LYS A 85 -10.97 -1.38 -10.90
C LYS A 85 -9.62 -1.63 -11.57
N VAL A 86 -8.91 -2.69 -11.17
CA VAL A 86 -7.59 -3.04 -11.71
C VAL A 86 -7.74 -3.52 -13.15
N PRO A 87 -7.04 -2.94 -14.14
CA PRO A 87 -7.04 -3.40 -15.52
C PRO A 87 -6.55 -4.86 -15.63
N LYS A 88 -7.12 -5.59 -16.58
CA LYS A 88 -6.80 -7.03 -16.74
C LYS A 88 -5.38 -7.30 -17.26
N ASP A 89 -4.80 -6.33 -17.93
CA ASP A 89 -3.46 -6.36 -18.50
C ASP A 89 -2.38 -5.83 -17.55
N THR A 90 -2.72 -5.61 -16.26
CA THR A 90 -1.77 -5.16 -15.25
C THR A 90 -0.72 -6.23 -14.97
N ASP A 91 0.55 -5.89 -15.22
CA ASP A 91 1.71 -6.72 -14.89
C ASP A 91 2.08 -6.59 -13.40
N VAL A 92 2.05 -5.34 -12.89
CA VAL A 92 2.40 -5.01 -11.49
C VAL A 92 1.33 -4.15 -10.85
N LEU A 93 0.78 -4.63 -9.73
CA LEU A 93 -0.15 -3.89 -8.88
C LEU A 93 0.61 -3.37 -7.65
N ILE A 94 0.58 -2.05 -7.41
CA ILE A 94 1.18 -1.41 -6.24
C ILE A 94 0.07 -0.94 -5.29
N ILE A 95 0.14 -1.34 -4.01
CA ILE A 95 -0.79 -0.92 -2.96
C ILE A 95 0.01 -0.17 -1.88
N PRO A 96 0.01 1.19 -1.88
CA PRO A 96 0.89 1.99 -1.02
C PRO A 96 0.37 2.20 0.40
N ASP A 97 -0.80 1.70 0.73
CA ASP A 97 -1.47 1.89 2.01
C ASP A 97 -1.84 0.57 2.71
N TRP A 98 -1.02 -0.47 2.51
CA TRP A 98 -1.20 -1.76 3.17
C TRP A 98 -1.13 -1.63 4.70
N ARG A 99 -2.17 -2.17 5.40
CA ARG A 99 -2.33 -2.08 6.86
C ARG A 99 -2.77 -3.37 7.53
N TYR A 100 -3.36 -4.28 6.78
CA TYR A 100 -4.00 -5.49 7.31
C TYR A 100 -3.44 -6.73 6.65
N LEU A 101 -3.18 -7.78 7.44
CA LEU A 101 -2.71 -9.08 6.93
C LEU A 101 -3.68 -9.69 5.90
N ASN A 102 -4.98 -9.39 6.03
CA ASN A 102 -6.00 -9.83 5.07
C ASN A 102 -5.64 -9.49 3.63
N THR A 103 -5.10 -8.29 3.39
CA THR A 103 -4.66 -7.87 2.05
C THR A 103 -3.57 -8.79 1.51
N ARG A 104 -2.57 -9.11 2.34
CA ARG A 104 -1.49 -10.02 1.96
C ARG A 104 -2.04 -11.41 1.65
N TYR A 105 -2.84 -11.99 2.55
CA TYR A 105 -3.43 -13.31 2.37
C TYR A 105 -4.34 -13.41 1.16
N TYR A 106 -5.07 -12.34 0.83
CA TYR A 106 -5.90 -12.28 -0.38
C TYR A 106 -5.09 -12.47 -1.66
N PHE A 107 -3.93 -11.85 -1.75
CA PHE A 107 -3.08 -11.94 -2.93
C PHE A 107 -2.21 -13.20 -2.94
N GLU A 108 -1.65 -13.62 -1.80
CA GLU A 108 -0.88 -14.87 -1.68
C GLU A 108 -1.74 -16.11 -1.89
N GLY A 109 -3.04 -16.04 -1.62
CA GLY A 109 -3.98 -17.13 -1.87
C GLY A 109 -4.26 -17.41 -3.35
N LYS A 110 -3.68 -16.64 -4.26
CA LYS A 110 -3.81 -16.83 -5.71
C LYS A 110 -2.45 -17.24 -6.27
N GLU A 111 -2.36 -18.49 -6.74
CA GLU A 111 -1.11 -19.10 -7.23
C GLU A 111 -0.42 -18.30 -8.35
N GLU A 112 -1.18 -17.55 -9.15
CA GLU A 112 -0.67 -16.72 -10.23
C GLU A 112 -0.02 -15.41 -9.75
N ASN A 113 -0.14 -15.06 -8.47
CA ASN A 113 0.44 -13.84 -7.92
C ASN A 113 1.79 -14.10 -7.25
N GLU A 114 2.67 -13.13 -7.36
CA GLU A 114 3.91 -13.01 -6.60
C GLU A 114 3.83 -11.73 -5.74
N VAL A 115 3.93 -11.87 -4.42
CA VAL A 115 3.67 -10.78 -3.47
C VAL A 115 4.96 -10.30 -2.83
N TYR A 116 5.24 -9.02 -2.98
CA TYR A 116 6.35 -8.30 -2.36
C TYR A 116 5.81 -7.39 -1.26
N THR A 117 6.34 -7.49 -0.05
CA THR A 117 5.94 -6.68 1.09
C THR A 117 7.06 -5.72 1.49
N VAL A 118 6.77 -4.43 1.50
CA VAL A 118 7.73 -3.34 1.72
C VAL A 118 7.26 -2.45 2.86
N MET A 119 8.13 -2.16 3.83
CA MET A 119 7.90 -1.16 4.87
C MET A 119 8.79 0.05 4.65
N VAL A 120 8.19 1.24 4.61
CA VAL A 120 8.91 2.52 4.58
C VAL A 120 8.91 3.12 5.98
N GLN A 121 10.09 3.32 6.54
CA GLN A 121 10.31 3.94 7.84
C GLN A 121 10.89 5.34 7.66
N ARG A 122 10.49 6.27 8.53
CA ARG A 122 11.03 7.63 8.61
C ARG A 122 10.99 8.12 10.05
N THR A 123 12.11 8.63 10.57
CA THR A 123 12.25 9.03 11.97
C THR A 123 11.25 10.12 12.36
N ASN A 124 11.02 11.10 11.46
CA ASN A 124 10.11 12.23 11.67
C ASN A 124 8.79 12.08 10.90
N ALA A 125 8.20 10.88 10.87
CA ALA A 125 6.89 10.67 10.31
C ALA A 125 5.81 11.50 11.07
N ARG A 126 4.68 11.79 10.37
CA ARG A 126 3.62 12.67 10.91
C ARG A 126 3.10 12.17 12.25
N ASP A 127 2.98 13.09 13.20
CA ASP A 127 2.43 12.82 14.54
C ASP A 127 0.90 12.95 14.56
N TYR A 128 0.24 12.02 15.26
CA TYR A 128 -1.19 11.98 15.53
C TYR A 128 -1.43 11.90 17.04
N SER A 129 -2.72 11.93 17.48
CA SER A 129 -3.01 11.63 18.87
C SER A 129 -2.42 10.29 19.29
N VAL A 130 -2.06 10.17 20.57
CA VAL A 130 -1.45 8.95 21.15
C VAL A 130 -2.30 7.70 20.86
N GLU A 131 -3.64 7.82 20.87
CA GLU A 131 -4.56 6.71 20.59
C GLU A 131 -4.46 6.23 19.14
N VAL A 132 -4.51 7.16 18.17
CA VAL A 132 -4.40 6.83 16.73
C VAL A 132 -3.02 6.25 16.42
N LYS A 133 -1.96 6.87 16.96
CA LYS A 133 -0.59 6.39 16.77
C LYS A 133 -0.40 4.98 17.30
N ARG A 134 -0.86 4.68 18.52
CA ARG A 134 -0.78 3.34 19.11
C ARG A 134 -1.54 2.27 18.30
N LYS A 135 -2.71 2.63 17.74
CA LYS A 135 -3.47 1.70 16.89
C LYS A 135 -2.73 1.45 15.57
N GLU A 136 -2.19 2.50 14.94
CA GLU A 136 -1.39 2.40 13.72
C GLU A 136 -0.11 1.57 13.94
N GLU A 137 0.64 1.83 15.00
CA GLU A 137 1.83 1.06 15.40
C GLU A 137 1.50 -0.41 15.63
N ARG A 138 0.38 -0.71 16.31
CA ARG A 138 -0.07 -2.10 16.53
C ARG A 138 -0.43 -2.81 15.24
N LEU A 139 -1.07 -2.15 14.29
CA LEU A 139 -1.34 -2.72 12.97
C LEU A 139 -0.03 -3.02 12.24
N LEU A 140 0.92 -2.08 12.24
CA LEU A 140 2.21 -2.25 11.56
C LEU A 140 3.09 -3.33 12.20
N SER A 141 3.06 -3.48 13.54
CA SER A 141 3.87 -4.50 14.25
C SER A 141 3.46 -5.93 13.94
N ASN A 142 2.23 -6.15 13.46
CA ASN A 142 1.75 -7.47 13.04
C ASN A 142 2.11 -7.80 11.58
N LEU A 143 2.63 -6.82 10.82
CA LEU A 143 3.04 -7.02 9.44
C LEU A 143 4.52 -7.44 9.43
N GLU A 144 4.82 -8.50 8.71
CA GLU A 144 6.18 -9.01 8.50
C GLU A 144 6.63 -8.65 7.09
N PRO A 145 7.16 -7.43 6.88
CA PRO A 145 7.61 -7.01 5.55
C PRO A 145 8.88 -7.76 5.16
N LEU A 146 8.97 -8.14 3.89
CA LEU A 146 10.17 -8.75 3.32
C LEU A 146 11.31 -7.74 3.17
N ILE A 147 10.96 -6.48 2.87
CA ILE A 147 11.90 -5.39 2.61
C ILE A 147 11.58 -4.22 3.55
N VAL A 148 12.62 -3.67 4.20
CA VAL A 148 12.51 -2.45 5.02
C VAL A 148 13.38 -1.35 4.40
N ILE A 149 12.76 -0.19 4.14
CA ILE A 149 13.40 0.98 3.54
C ILE A 149 13.42 2.11 4.56
N ASN A 150 14.61 2.61 4.89
CA ASN A 150 14.78 3.82 5.69
C ASN A 150 14.76 5.04 4.77
N ASN A 151 13.77 5.92 4.96
CA ASN A 151 13.55 7.13 4.17
C ASN A 151 13.86 8.40 4.98
N ASP A 152 15.02 8.44 5.63
CA ASP A 152 15.51 9.62 6.36
C ASP A 152 16.43 10.51 5.48
N GLY A 153 16.76 10.04 4.29
CA GLY A 153 17.60 10.73 3.32
C GLY A 153 16.86 11.75 2.45
N THR A 154 17.45 12.05 1.32
CA THR A 154 16.92 12.97 0.30
C THR A 154 15.93 12.27 -0.63
N ILE A 155 15.27 13.04 -1.50
CA ILE A 155 14.42 12.48 -2.56
C ILE A 155 15.26 11.64 -3.54
N ILE A 156 16.50 12.02 -3.82
CA ILE A 156 17.42 11.28 -4.70
C ILE A 156 17.74 9.91 -4.12
N ASP A 157 17.94 9.80 -2.79
CA ASP A 157 18.16 8.51 -2.14
C ASP A 157 16.93 7.59 -2.28
N LEU A 158 15.73 8.17 -2.21
CA LEU A 158 14.48 7.43 -2.40
C LEU A 158 14.30 7.00 -3.86
N GLU A 159 14.68 7.84 -4.83
CA GLU A 159 14.70 7.51 -6.26
C GLU A 159 15.60 6.32 -6.54
N HIS A 160 16.84 6.31 -6.06
CA HIS A 160 17.76 5.17 -6.20
C HIS A 160 17.18 3.89 -5.55
N THR A 161 16.51 4.04 -4.41
CA THR A 161 15.88 2.91 -3.73
C THR A 161 14.71 2.36 -4.56
N ALA A 162 13.89 3.23 -5.15
CA ALA A 162 12.78 2.86 -6.01
C ALA A 162 13.26 2.16 -7.29
N GLU A 163 14.35 2.64 -7.92
CA GLU A 163 14.96 2.02 -9.07
C GLU A 163 15.47 0.59 -8.76
N ASN A 164 16.17 0.42 -7.64
CA ASN A 164 16.64 -0.89 -7.20
C ASN A 164 15.48 -1.85 -6.92
N LEU A 165 14.41 -1.37 -6.29
CA LEU A 165 13.20 -2.16 -6.04
C LEU A 165 12.50 -2.52 -7.36
N ALA A 166 12.44 -1.60 -8.32
CA ALA A 166 11.89 -1.87 -9.66
C ALA A 166 12.68 -2.95 -10.39
N ASN A 167 14.02 -2.89 -10.32
CA ASN A 167 14.89 -3.93 -10.88
C ASN A 167 14.60 -5.29 -10.24
N TYR A 168 14.48 -5.35 -8.92
CA TYR A 168 14.18 -6.58 -8.19
C TYR A 168 12.79 -7.15 -8.55
N VAL A 169 11.77 -6.30 -8.59
CA VAL A 169 10.41 -6.71 -8.95
C VAL A 169 10.33 -7.16 -10.41
N ALA A 170 11.10 -6.55 -11.33
CA ALA A 170 11.05 -6.85 -12.75
C ALA A 170 11.80 -8.14 -13.16
N LEU A 171 12.73 -8.66 -12.32
CA LEU A 171 13.69 -9.70 -12.68
C LEU A 171 13.11 -10.91 -13.44
N ASP A 172 11.90 -11.37 -13.09
CA ASP A 172 11.28 -12.55 -13.72
C ASP A 172 10.27 -12.22 -14.82
N LEU A 173 9.85 -10.95 -14.96
CA LEU A 173 8.83 -10.57 -15.95
C LEU A 173 9.45 -10.34 -17.34
N THR A 174 10.68 -9.87 -17.40
CA THR A 174 11.39 -9.64 -18.66
C THR A 174 11.77 -10.94 -19.37
N ALA A 175 11.94 -12.05 -18.65
CA ALA A 175 12.23 -13.37 -19.22
C ALA A 175 11.01 -14.04 -19.87
N LYS A 176 9.79 -13.60 -19.57
CA LYS A 176 8.52 -14.19 -20.10
C LYS A 176 7.97 -13.47 -21.33
N LYS A 177 8.52 -12.31 -21.70
CA LYS A 177 8.07 -11.50 -22.86
C LYS A 177 8.94 -11.65 -24.10
N VAL A 178 9.91 -12.61 -24.12
CA VAL A 178 10.76 -12.93 -25.28
C VAL A 178 10.24 -14.15 -26.03
#